data_8fca215eee809adffe6745f32238374b
#
_entry.id   8fca215eee809adffe6745f32238374b
#
_cell.length_a   1.000
_cell.length_b   1.000
_cell.length_c   1.000
_cell.angle_alpha   90.00
_cell.angle_beta   90.00
_cell.angle_gamma   90.00
#
_symmetry.space_group_name_H-M   'P 1'
#
loop_
_entity.id
_entity.type
_entity.pdbx_description
1 polymer ?
#
loop_
_entity_poly.entity_id
_entity_poly.type
_entity_poly.pdbx_seq_one_letter_code
_entity_poly.pdbx_strand_id
1 'polypeptide(L)'
;MKEVHQKVNLIPVIAKSDTLTEREIIEFKQRVWDDINHQGIRIFIPPEYENDDDETKSATKDIMSRAPFAVVGSTQSIQTTDGRIVRARSYPWGIIEIDNEDHCDFIKLRQLLIRNFMEELKETTDKVLYENYRTEKLRKLGIEQDESVFQEFDPLLKQQEEQKIHEAKLATLESQMKTT
;
A
#
# COMPACT_ATOMS: atom_id res chain seq x y z
N MET A 1 11.56 -9.24 8.28
CA MET A 1 11.31 -8.52 7.00
C MET A 1 12.09 -9.17 5.85
N LYS A 2 13.41 -9.36 5.95
CA LYS A 2 14.28 -9.89 4.87
C LYS A 2 13.84 -11.22 4.24
N GLU A 3 13.24 -12.14 4.99
CA GLU A 3 12.79 -13.45 4.47
C GLU A 3 11.39 -13.43 3.86
N VAL A 4 10.61 -12.40 4.17
CA VAL A 4 9.19 -12.35 3.80
C VAL A 4 8.86 -11.34 2.71
N HIS A 5 9.73 -10.33 2.47
CA HIS A 5 9.45 -9.25 1.53
C HIS A 5 9.26 -9.70 0.07
N GLN A 6 9.73 -10.91 -0.27
CA GLN A 6 9.53 -11.50 -1.60
C GLN A 6 8.22 -12.28 -1.73
N LYS A 7 7.53 -12.55 -0.61
CA LYS A 7 6.34 -13.40 -0.57
C LYS A 7 5.08 -12.66 -0.16
N VAL A 8 5.22 -11.45 0.38
CA VAL A 8 4.10 -10.65 0.89
C VAL A 8 4.29 -9.16 0.58
N ASN A 9 3.20 -8.43 0.50
CA ASN A 9 3.24 -6.97 0.51
C ASN A 9 3.65 -6.51 1.91
N LEU A 10 4.81 -5.89 2.02
CA LEU A 10 5.39 -5.47 3.28
C LEU A 10 5.15 -3.98 3.51
N ILE A 11 4.47 -3.64 4.59
CA ILE A 11 4.21 -2.26 5.01
C ILE A 11 4.81 -2.08 6.40
N PRO A 12 5.84 -1.25 6.58
CA PRO A 12 6.49 -1.05 7.88
C PRO A 12 5.62 -0.19 8.79
N VAL A 13 5.40 -0.66 10.02
CA VAL A 13 4.58 0.01 11.04
C VAL A 13 5.33 0.06 12.37
N ILE A 14 5.36 1.23 12.99
CA ILE A 14 5.88 1.46 14.33
C ILE A 14 4.69 1.50 15.28
N ALA A 15 4.50 0.42 16.03
CA ALA A 15 3.41 0.34 16.99
C ALA A 15 3.73 1.08 18.30
N LYS A 16 2.69 1.52 19.03
CA LYS A 16 2.81 2.21 20.31
C LYS A 16 3.65 3.49 20.22
N SER A 17 3.43 4.28 19.17
CA SER A 17 4.17 5.52 18.94
C SER A 17 3.94 6.58 20.04
N ASP A 18 2.88 6.42 20.81
CA ASP A 18 2.56 7.22 22.00
C ASP A 18 3.60 7.11 23.15
N THR A 19 4.51 6.14 23.07
CA THR A 19 5.62 6.00 24.03
C THR A 19 6.88 6.77 23.63
N LEU A 20 6.88 7.35 22.45
CA LEU A 20 7.98 8.10 21.88
C LEU A 20 7.61 9.58 21.75
N THR A 21 8.60 10.45 21.89
CA THR A 21 8.45 11.86 21.53
C THR A 21 8.45 12.04 20.02
N GLU A 22 7.97 13.16 19.52
CA GLU A 22 7.97 13.48 18.08
C GLU A 22 9.36 13.37 17.45
N ARG A 23 10.39 13.87 18.16
CA ARG A 23 11.76 13.78 17.71
C ARG A 23 12.25 12.34 17.61
N GLU A 24 11.95 11.52 18.61
CA GLU A 24 12.31 10.10 18.62
C GLU A 24 11.59 9.32 17.51
N ILE A 25 10.33 9.67 17.20
CA ILE A 25 9.58 9.08 16.08
C ILE A 25 10.31 9.38 14.76
N ILE A 26 10.69 10.62 14.51
CA ILE A 26 11.41 11.02 13.30
C ILE A 26 12.74 10.27 13.18
N GLU A 27 13.55 10.27 14.24
CA GLU A 27 14.84 9.59 14.26
C GLU A 27 14.68 8.06 14.09
N PHE A 28 13.61 7.48 14.64
CA PHE A 28 13.33 6.04 14.52
C PHE A 28 12.83 5.67 13.13
N LYS A 29 11.96 6.48 12.52
CA LYS A 29 11.53 6.31 11.14
C LYS A 29 12.74 6.32 10.20
N GLN A 30 13.67 7.27 10.38
CA GLN A 30 14.87 7.36 9.56
C GLN A 30 15.72 6.10 9.68
N ARG A 31 15.99 5.64 10.91
CA ARG A 31 16.76 4.39 11.13
C ARG A 31 16.11 3.17 10.48
N VAL A 32 14.77 3.06 10.55
CA VAL A 32 14.04 1.97 9.88
C VAL A 32 14.20 2.05 8.37
N TRP A 33 14.17 3.25 7.79
CA TRP A 33 14.41 3.45 6.36
C TRP A 33 15.84 3.07 5.96
N ASP A 34 16.84 3.49 6.74
CA ASP A 34 18.24 3.17 6.49
C ASP A 34 18.47 1.65 6.53
N ASP A 35 17.87 0.95 7.49
CA ASP A 35 17.94 -0.50 7.60
C ASP A 35 17.23 -1.22 6.42
N ILE A 36 16.06 -0.73 5.99
CA ILE A 36 15.32 -1.25 4.84
C ILE A 36 16.18 -1.14 3.58
N ASN A 37 16.77 0.02 3.34
CA ASN A 37 17.62 0.28 2.19
C ASN A 37 18.92 -0.53 2.24
N HIS A 38 19.59 -0.56 3.39
CA HIS A 38 20.83 -1.33 3.56
C HIS A 38 20.63 -2.83 3.36
N GLN A 39 19.51 -3.37 3.79
CA GLN A 39 19.20 -4.79 3.64
C GLN A 39 18.52 -5.13 2.30
N GLY A 40 18.25 -4.15 1.44
CA GLY A 40 17.55 -4.34 0.17
C GLY A 40 16.15 -4.93 0.35
N ILE A 41 15.44 -4.51 1.38
CA ILE A 41 14.10 -5.01 1.69
C ILE A 41 13.09 -4.27 0.81
N ARG A 42 12.29 -5.02 0.07
CA ARG A 42 11.22 -4.47 -0.75
C ARG A 42 9.98 -4.24 0.10
N ILE A 43 9.50 -3.01 0.13
CA ILE A 43 8.22 -2.63 0.75
C ILE A 43 7.17 -2.40 -0.33
N PHE A 44 5.91 -2.39 0.05
CA PHE A 44 4.82 -2.01 -0.85
C PHE A 44 4.94 -0.52 -1.21
N ILE A 45 4.96 -0.25 -2.50
CA ILE A 45 4.90 1.10 -3.07
C ILE A 45 3.67 1.12 -3.97
N PRO A 46 2.72 2.03 -3.75
CA PRO A 46 1.57 2.17 -4.62
C PRO A 46 1.98 2.41 -6.08
N PRO A 47 1.31 1.78 -7.05
CA PRO A 47 1.54 2.09 -8.45
C PRO A 47 1.10 3.53 -8.75
N GLU A 48 1.82 4.19 -9.64
CA GLU A 48 1.42 5.47 -10.21
C GLU A 48 0.82 5.20 -11.59
N TYR A 49 -0.43 5.64 -11.80
CA TYR A 49 -1.09 5.51 -13.10
C TYR A 49 -0.96 6.83 -13.87
N GLU A 50 -0.76 6.73 -15.18
CA GLU A 50 -0.64 7.93 -16.04
C GLU A 50 -1.91 8.78 -16.04
N ASN A 51 -3.06 8.14 -15.90
CA ASN A 51 -4.37 8.76 -15.92
C ASN A 51 -4.80 9.32 -14.56
N ASP A 52 -3.99 9.18 -13.51
CA ASP A 52 -4.30 9.76 -12.22
C ASP A 52 -4.24 11.28 -12.29
N ASP A 53 -5.22 11.92 -11.68
CA ASP A 53 -5.22 13.36 -11.51
C ASP A 53 -4.15 13.83 -10.51
N ASP A 54 -3.79 15.08 -10.57
CA ASP A 54 -2.74 15.64 -9.70
C ASP A 54 -3.13 15.58 -8.21
N GLU A 55 -4.43 15.60 -7.90
CA GLU A 55 -4.94 15.48 -6.54
C GLU A 55 -4.70 14.06 -5.98
N THR A 56 -5.02 13.03 -6.75
CA THR A 56 -4.76 11.62 -6.40
C THR A 56 -3.26 11.34 -6.23
N LYS A 57 -2.42 11.84 -7.14
CA LYS A 57 -0.96 11.73 -7.02
C LYS A 57 -0.42 12.41 -5.77
N SER A 58 -0.93 13.61 -5.46
CA SER A 58 -0.53 14.34 -4.26
C SER A 58 -0.97 13.62 -2.98
N ALA A 59 -2.20 13.10 -2.93
CA ALA A 59 -2.72 12.32 -1.81
C ALA A 59 -1.92 11.03 -1.58
N THR A 60 -1.55 10.33 -2.65
CA THR A 60 -0.70 9.12 -2.58
C THR A 60 0.68 9.45 -2.04
N LYS A 61 1.30 10.53 -2.49
CA LYS A 61 2.59 11.00 -1.98
C LYS A 61 2.52 11.38 -0.50
N ASP A 62 1.44 12.06 -0.08
CA ASP A 62 1.24 12.42 1.33
C ASP A 62 1.13 11.16 2.21
N ILE A 63 0.35 10.16 1.80
CA ILE A 63 0.25 8.89 2.52
C ILE A 63 1.62 8.21 2.63
N MET A 64 2.35 8.11 1.52
CA MET A 64 3.64 7.41 1.50
C MET A 64 4.75 8.18 2.22
N SER A 65 4.67 9.50 2.31
CA SER A 65 5.62 10.31 3.09
C SER A 65 5.61 10.00 4.59
N ARG A 66 4.49 9.44 5.09
CA ARG A 66 4.33 9.04 6.48
C ARG A 66 4.94 7.68 6.81
N ALA A 67 5.27 6.87 5.80
CA ALA A 67 5.90 5.56 6.02
C ALA A 67 7.33 5.72 6.57
N PRO A 68 7.80 4.83 7.49
CA PRO A 68 7.05 3.85 8.29
C PRO A 68 5.97 4.49 9.15
N PHE A 69 4.77 3.90 9.17
CA PHE A 69 3.63 4.48 9.86
C PHE A 69 3.75 4.34 11.38
N ALA A 70 3.82 5.46 12.09
CA ALA A 70 3.82 5.49 13.55
C ALA A 70 2.37 5.50 14.06
N VAL A 71 1.94 4.39 14.67
CA VAL A 71 0.53 4.19 15.01
C VAL A 71 0.30 3.95 16.48
N VAL A 72 -0.88 4.36 16.92
CA VAL A 72 -1.43 4.07 18.24
C VAL A 72 -2.74 3.30 18.06
N GLY A 73 -2.96 2.27 18.86
CA GLY A 73 -4.20 1.50 18.86
C GLY A 73 -4.90 1.56 20.24
N SER A 74 -6.20 1.76 20.25
CA SER A 74 -7.04 1.62 21.44
C SER A 74 -8.45 1.16 21.06
N THR A 75 -9.07 0.42 21.95
CA THR A 75 -10.49 0.08 21.89
C THR A 75 -11.33 0.94 22.84
N GLN A 76 -10.70 1.80 23.64
CA GLN A 76 -11.36 2.64 24.61
C GLN A 76 -11.91 3.90 23.95
N SER A 77 -13.15 4.24 24.30
CA SER A 77 -13.76 5.52 23.95
C SER A 77 -13.65 6.45 25.15
N ILE A 78 -13.14 7.63 24.94
CA ILE A 78 -12.89 8.64 25.97
C ILE A 78 -13.66 9.90 25.57
N GLN A 79 -14.30 10.54 26.55
CA GLN A 79 -14.90 11.85 26.34
C GLN A 79 -13.83 12.93 26.49
N THR A 80 -13.63 13.71 25.43
CA THR A 80 -12.72 14.86 25.45
C THR A 80 -13.33 16.03 26.22
N THR A 81 -12.52 17.02 26.55
CA THR A 81 -12.96 18.27 27.20
C THR A 81 -14.05 19.00 26.42
N ASP A 82 -14.08 18.84 25.12
CA ASP A 82 -15.09 19.41 24.21
C ASP A 82 -16.40 18.60 24.16
N GLY A 83 -16.52 17.53 24.96
CA GLY A 83 -17.70 16.66 25.02
C GLY A 83 -17.78 15.61 23.88
N ARG A 84 -16.82 15.55 22.97
CA ARG A 84 -16.76 14.55 21.90
C ARG A 84 -16.33 13.19 22.47
N ILE A 85 -16.93 12.11 21.97
CA ILE A 85 -16.50 10.75 22.28
C ILE A 85 -15.57 10.30 21.16
N VAL A 86 -14.30 10.04 21.51
CA VAL A 86 -13.25 9.64 20.57
C VAL A 86 -12.56 8.36 21.03
N ARG A 87 -12.04 7.58 20.08
CA ARG A 87 -11.14 6.47 20.39
C ARG A 87 -9.78 7.03 20.76
N ALA A 88 -9.35 6.80 21.96
CA ALA A 88 -8.13 7.42 22.45
C ALA A 88 -7.46 6.60 23.55
N ARG A 89 -6.24 7.00 23.91
CA ARG A 89 -5.55 6.61 25.14
C ARG A 89 -5.40 7.82 26.04
N SER A 90 -5.74 7.63 27.30
CA SER A 90 -5.57 8.67 28.33
C SER A 90 -4.29 8.42 29.13
N TYR A 91 -3.51 9.47 29.28
CA TYR A 91 -2.29 9.52 30.06
C TYR A 91 -2.36 10.67 31.08
N PRO A 92 -1.53 10.67 32.15
CA PRO A 92 -1.48 11.78 33.09
C PRO A 92 -1.09 13.13 32.45
N TRP A 93 -0.43 13.08 31.30
CA TRP A 93 0.05 14.26 30.57
C TRP A 93 -0.84 14.67 29.39
N GLY A 94 -1.85 13.84 29.02
CA GLY A 94 -2.76 14.18 27.93
C GLY A 94 -3.52 13.00 27.35
N ILE A 95 -4.29 13.27 26.31
CA ILE A 95 -5.09 12.29 25.58
C ILE A 95 -4.52 12.17 24.16
N ILE A 96 -4.24 10.92 23.73
CA ILE A 96 -3.83 10.61 22.36
C ILE A 96 -5.04 10.04 21.61
N GLU A 97 -5.57 10.82 20.69
CA GLU A 97 -6.66 10.41 19.79
C GLU A 97 -6.12 9.59 18.64
N ILE A 98 -6.75 8.45 18.34
CA ILE A 98 -6.30 7.54 17.26
C ILE A 98 -6.66 8.11 15.89
N ASP A 99 -7.83 8.73 15.78
CA ASP A 99 -8.36 9.29 14.55
C ASP A 99 -7.94 10.77 14.36
N ASN A 100 -6.80 11.16 14.94
CA ASN A 100 -6.19 12.48 14.76
C ASN A 100 -4.82 12.32 14.06
N GLU A 101 -4.67 12.95 12.91
CA GLU A 101 -3.44 12.87 12.10
C GLU A 101 -2.23 13.56 12.74
N ASP A 102 -2.47 14.48 13.68
CA ASP A 102 -1.40 15.13 14.45
C ASP A 102 -0.85 14.24 15.57
N HIS A 103 -1.65 13.26 16.01
CA HIS A 103 -1.26 12.36 17.09
C HIS A 103 -0.62 11.06 16.62
N CYS A 104 -1.01 10.54 15.45
CA CYS A 104 -0.43 9.33 14.88
C CYS A 104 -0.83 9.13 13.40
N ASP A 105 -0.13 8.22 12.71
CA ASP A 105 -0.35 7.94 11.30
C ASP A 105 -1.45 6.88 11.04
N PHE A 106 -2.28 6.54 12.03
CA PHE A 106 -3.27 5.45 11.90
C PHE A 106 -4.28 5.70 10.77
N ILE A 107 -4.76 6.93 10.60
CA ILE A 107 -5.69 7.28 9.52
C ILE A 107 -5.03 7.04 8.15
N LYS A 108 -3.79 7.47 7.97
CA LYS A 108 -3.04 7.30 6.71
C LYS A 108 -2.80 5.82 6.40
N LEU A 109 -2.45 5.02 7.41
CA LEU A 109 -2.32 3.57 7.25
C LEU A 109 -3.66 2.92 6.85
N ARG A 110 -4.78 3.33 7.47
CA ARG A 110 -6.12 2.84 7.11
C ARG A 110 -6.52 3.24 5.69
N GLN A 111 -6.22 4.47 5.29
CA GLN A 111 -6.45 4.94 3.92
C GLN A 111 -5.67 4.07 2.92
N LEU A 112 -4.38 3.84 3.17
CA LEU A 112 -3.54 2.99 2.32
C LEU A 112 -4.13 1.58 2.17
N LEU A 113 -4.43 0.92 3.30
CA LEU A 113 -4.81 -0.50 3.30
C LEU A 113 -6.22 -0.78 2.79
N ILE A 114 -7.17 0.11 3.08
CA ILE A 114 -8.60 -0.19 2.89
C ILE A 114 -9.22 0.68 1.82
N ARG A 115 -8.89 1.98 1.84
CA ARG A 115 -9.60 2.93 1.00
C ARG A 115 -9.01 3.07 -0.39
N ASN A 116 -7.68 3.18 -0.48
CA ASN A 116 -7.02 3.56 -1.73
C ASN A 116 -6.43 2.35 -2.47
N PHE A 117 -5.74 1.43 -1.77
CA PHE A 117 -4.91 0.41 -2.42
C PHE A 117 -5.25 -1.04 -2.01
N MET A 118 -6.47 -1.28 -1.55
CA MET A 118 -6.90 -2.64 -1.17
C MET A 118 -6.88 -3.60 -2.36
N GLU A 119 -7.32 -3.15 -3.51
CA GLU A 119 -7.39 -3.98 -4.73
C GLU A 119 -5.98 -4.26 -5.25
N GLU A 120 -5.11 -3.26 -5.30
CA GLU A 120 -3.72 -3.40 -5.73
C GLU A 120 -2.92 -4.33 -4.82
N LEU A 121 -3.13 -4.24 -3.51
CA LEU A 121 -2.52 -5.15 -2.54
C LEU A 121 -2.97 -6.59 -2.76
N LYS A 122 -4.25 -6.80 -3.03
CA LYS A 122 -4.83 -8.11 -3.30
C LYS A 122 -4.32 -8.68 -4.63
N GLU A 123 -4.39 -7.89 -5.71
CA GLU A 123 -3.91 -8.29 -7.02
C GLU A 123 -2.42 -8.62 -7.04
N THR A 124 -1.59 -7.79 -6.41
CA THR A 124 -0.15 -8.04 -6.29
C THR A 124 0.12 -9.33 -5.52
N THR A 125 -0.66 -9.59 -4.46
CA THR A 125 -0.52 -10.83 -3.69
C THR A 125 -0.86 -12.06 -4.53
N ASP A 126 -1.97 -12.02 -5.25
CA ASP A 126 -2.49 -13.17 -6.01
C ASP A 126 -1.69 -13.39 -7.31
N LYS A 127 -1.58 -12.36 -8.14
CA LYS A 127 -1.05 -12.47 -9.50
C LYS A 127 0.49 -12.45 -9.57
N VAL A 128 1.16 -11.81 -8.60
CA VAL A 128 2.62 -11.66 -8.63
C VAL A 128 3.29 -12.51 -7.56
N LEU A 129 3.00 -12.25 -6.30
CA LEU A 129 3.74 -12.86 -5.20
C LEU A 129 3.46 -14.35 -5.06
N TYR A 130 2.18 -14.74 -5.18
CA TYR A 130 1.77 -16.14 -5.11
C TYR A 130 2.27 -16.93 -6.31
N GLU A 131 2.14 -16.41 -7.53
CA GLU A 131 2.60 -17.10 -8.74
C GLU A 131 4.12 -17.25 -8.77
N ASN A 132 4.88 -16.24 -8.33
CA ASN A 132 6.32 -16.36 -8.17
C ASN A 132 6.71 -17.46 -7.15
N TYR A 133 6.02 -17.49 -6.01
CA TYR A 133 6.23 -18.53 -5.01
C TYR A 133 5.88 -19.92 -5.55
N ARG A 134 4.75 -20.05 -6.24
CA ARG A 134 4.30 -21.29 -6.86
C ARG A 134 5.30 -21.80 -7.90
N THR A 135 5.75 -20.93 -8.79
CA THR A 135 6.75 -21.24 -9.81
C THR A 135 8.06 -21.73 -9.20
N GLU A 136 8.55 -21.01 -8.16
CA GLU A 136 9.76 -21.42 -7.45
C GLU A 136 9.61 -22.81 -6.81
N LYS A 137 8.45 -23.07 -6.23
CA LYS A 137 8.16 -24.39 -5.62
C LYS A 137 8.09 -25.51 -6.64
N LEU A 138 7.42 -25.30 -7.78
CA LEU A 138 7.32 -26.30 -8.86
C LEU A 138 8.70 -26.59 -9.47
N ARG A 139 9.52 -25.55 -9.70
CA ARG A 139 10.90 -25.71 -10.18
C ARG A 139 11.74 -26.53 -9.21
N LYS A 140 11.62 -26.32 -7.90
CA LYS A 140 12.33 -27.11 -6.88
C LYS A 140 11.88 -28.57 -6.83
N LEU A 141 10.65 -28.88 -7.26
CA LEU A 141 10.13 -30.24 -7.37
C LEU A 141 10.49 -30.92 -8.71
N GLY A 142 11.26 -30.27 -9.58
CA GLY A 142 11.66 -30.80 -10.89
C GLY A 142 10.52 -30.84 -11.92
N ILE A 143 9.44 -30.11 -11.67
CA ILE A 143 8.36 -29.95 -12.63
C ILE A 143 8.76 -28.81 -13.55
N GLU A 144 9.24 -29.13 -14.73
CA GLU A 144 9.50 -28.14 -15.79
C GLU A 144 8.15 -27.72 -16.35
N GLN A 145 7.85 -26.42 -16.26
CA GLN A 145 6.72 -25.82 -16.94
C GLN A 145 7.15 -25.33 -18.30
N ASP A 146 6.27 -25.51 -19.29
CA ASP A 146 6.44 -24.96 -20.62
C ASP A 146 6.51 -23.42 -20.53
N GLU A 147 7.67 -22.85 -20.88
CA GLU A 147 7.91 -21.40 -20.82
C GLU A 147 6.89 -20.59 -21.64
N SER A 148 6.20 -21.23 -22.58
CA SER A 148 5.18 -20.61 -23.43
C SER A 148 3.91 -20.23 -22.65
N VAL A 149 3.70 -20.74 -21.43
CA VAL A 149 2.51 -20.49 -20.59
C VAL A 149 2.76 -19.36 -19.59
N PHE A 150 4.02 -18.99 -19.34
CA PHE A 150 4.40 -17.91 -18.43
C PHE A 150 4.67 -16.62 -19.20
N GLN A 151 3.66 -15.84 -19.45
CA GLN A 151 3.83 -14.40 -19.54
C GLN A 151 4.03 -13.88 -18.11
N GLU A 152 5.22 -13.35 -17.82
CA GLU A 152 5.45 -12.55 -16.63
C GLU A 152 4.32 -11.51 -16.56
N PHE A 153 3.54 -11.53 -15.46
CA PHE A 153 2.49 -10.53 -15.27
C PHE A 153 3.16 -9.17 -15.10
N ASP A 154 3.24 -8.44 -16.18
CA ASP A 154 3.63 -7.04 -16.19
C ASP A 154 2.33 -6.21 -16.16
N PRO A 155 2.05 -5.49 -15.06
CA PRO A 155 0.87 -4.64 -14.94
C PRO A 155 0.79 -3.61 -16.07
N LEU A 156 1.95 -3.11 -16.55
CA LEU A 156 2.03 -2.15 -17.65
C LEU A 156 1.61 -2.76 -18.99
N LEU A 157 2.01 -4.01 -19.26
CA LEU A 157 1.61 -4.72 -20.48
C LEU A 157 0.10 -4.97 -20.50
N LYS A 158 -0.49 -5.36 -19.38
CA LYS A 158 -1.94 -5.56 -19.27
C LYS A 158 -2.71 -4.25 -19.49
N GLN A 159 -2.23 -3.16 -18.93
CA GLN A 159 -2.83 -1.84 -19.10
C GLN A 159 -2.77 -1.38 -20.57
N GLN A 160 -1.65 -1.64 -21.26
CA GLN A 160 -1.51 -1.36 -22.70
C GLN A 160 -2.45 -2.23 -23.55
N GLU A 161 -2.66 -3.49 -23.17
CA GLU A 161 -3.60 -4.37 -23.87
C GLU A 161 -5.05 -3.93 -23.66
N GLU A 162 -5.43 -3.54 -22.45
CA GLU A 162 -6.76 -3.00 -22.13
C GLU A 162 -7.01 -1.68 -22.86
N GLN A 163 -6.02 -0.80 -22.95
CA GLN A 163 -6.11 0.45 -23.75
C GLN A 163 -6.32 0.14 -25.24
N LYS A 164 -5.54 -0.77 -25.83
CA LYS A 164 -5.72 -1.17 -27.22
C LYS A 164 -7.09 -1.77 -27.50
N ILE A 165 -7.61 -2.58 -26.58
CA ILE A 165 -8.96 -3.15 -26.70
C ILE A 165 -10.03 -2.05 -26.63
N HIS A 166 -9.83 -1.07 -25.76
CA HIS A 166 -10.75 0.07 -25.62
C HIS A 166 -10.73 0.97 -26.87
N GLU A 167 -9.57 1.31 -27.38
CA GLU A 167 -9.40 2.04 -28.63
C GLU A 167 -10.02 1.33 -29.85
N ALA A 168 -9.80 0.01 -29.94
CA ALA A 168 -10.41 -0.80 -31.01
C ALA A 168 -11.96 -0.82 -30.92
N LYS A 169 -12.51 -0.85 -29.72
CA LYS A 169 -13.96 -0.75 -29.49
C LYS A 169 -14.51 0.63 -29.85
N LEU A 170 -13.79 1.70 -29.52
CA LEU A 170 -14.17 3.07 -29.90
C LEU A 170 -14.15 3.24 -31.44
N ALA A 171 -13.11 2.77 -32.10
CA ALA A 171 -13.00 2.83 -33.56
C ALA A 171 -14.13 2.06 -34.26
N THR A 172 -14.53 0.91 -33.71
CA THR A 172 -15.68 0.14 -34.27
C THR A 172 -17.01 0.87 -34.04
N LEU A 173 -17.22 1.50 -32.90
CA LEU A 173 -18.41 2.32 -32.63
C LEU A 173 -18.47 3.56 -33.52
N GLU A 174 -17.35 4.24 -33.73
CA GLU A 174 -17.28 5.39 -34.64
C GLU A 174 -17.55 5.03 -36.08
N SER A 175 -17.08 3.86 -36.53
CA SER A 175 -17.37 3.34 -37.88
C SER A 175 -18.84 3.01 -38.08
N GLN A 176 -19.48 2.46 -37.03
CA GLN A 176 -20.92 2.16 -37.05
C GLN A 176 -21.77 3.43 -37.06
N MET A 177 -21.34 4.49 -36.35
CA MET A 177 -22.04 5.78 -36.36
C MET A 177 -21.89 6.55 -37.66
N LYS A 178 -20.84 6.30 -38.46
CA LYS A 178 -20.64 6.93 -39.78
C LYS A 178 -21.39 6.22 -40.91
N THR A 179 -21.89 5.02 -40.65
CA THR A 179 -22.62 4.21 -41.64
C THR A 179 -24.17 4.27 -41.46
N THR A 180 -24.62 4.99 -40.45
CA THR A 180 -26.05 5.29 -40.20
C THR A 180 -26.33 6.77 -40.54
#